data_9a291318919320262a6842b2acb629fa
#
_entry.id   9a291318919320262a6842b2acb629fa
#
_cell.length_a   1.000
_cell.length_b   1.000
_cell.length_c   1.000
_cell.angle_alpha   90.00
_cell.angle_beta   90.00
_cell.angle_gamma   90.00
#
_symmetry.space_group_name_H-M   'P 1'
#
loop_
_entity.id
_entity.type
_entity.pdbx_description
1 polymer ?
#
loop_
_entity_poly.entity_id
_entity_poly.type
_entity_poly.pdbx_seq_one_letter_code
_entity_poly.pdbx_strand_id
1 'polypeptide(L)'
;AEIGDSLFDRISDGQRQRILLARAICQEPEVLILDEPTSFLDIRYKLELLTILKNMAKEKQITVIMSLHEIDLAQKISDKILCVKGDTIFGYGEPEAIFKEDFIQKLYEIDNGHFDPLFGSVELAKAEGEAEVFVISSGGSGIPVYRNLQKAKIPFSAGILYTNDIDYHLAKHLAVNVIEEEPF
;
A
#
# COMPACT_ATOMS: atom_id res chain seq x y z
N ALA A 1 30.80 -6.32 -4.54
CA ALA A 1 32.26 -6.45 -4.49
C ALA A 1 32.90 -5.57 -3.41
N GLU A 2 32.30 -4.45 -3.02
CA GLU A 2 32.88 -3.52 -2.02
C GLU A 2 32.84 -4.04 -0.57
N ILE A 3 32.00 -5.06 -0.26
CA ILE A 3 31.84 -5.60 1.11
C ILE A 3 32.40 -6.99 1.30
N GLY A 4 33.09 -7.54 0.26
CA GLY A 4 33.59 -8.93 0.29
C GLY A 4 34.59 -9.25 1.41
N ASP A 5 35.37 -8.24 1.83
CA ASP A 5 36.37 -8.36 2.88
C ASP A 5 35.90 -7.83 4.25
N SER A 6 34.64 -7.37 4.33
CA SER A 6 34.08 -6.83 5.57
C SER A 6 33.54 -7.94 6.47
N LEU A 7 33.75 -7.80 7.78
CA LEU A 7 33.13 -8.70 8.74
C LEU A 7 31.60 -8.50 8.72
N PHE A 8 30.84 -9.60 8.76
CA PHE A 8 29.36 -9.59 8.72
C PHE A 8 28.75 -8.68 9.79
N ASP A 9 29.37 -8.57 10.97
CA ASP A 9 28.90 -7.71 12.06
C ASP A 9 29.18 -6.21 11.85
N ARG A 10 30.00 -5.86 10.85
CA ARG A 10 30.38 -4.48 10.56
C ARG A 10 29.66 -3.87 9.36
N ILE A 11 28.80 -4.62 8.69
CA ILE A 11 27.99 -4.15 7.58
C ILE A 11 26.60 -3.72 8.08
N SER A 12 25.90 -2.87 7.29
CA SER A 12 24.56 -2.42 7.64
C SER A 12 23.54 -3.57 7.55
N ASP A 13 22.39 -3.42 8.26
CA ASP A 13 21.34 -4.43 8.25
C ASP A 13 20.80 -4.70 6.83
N GLY A 14 20.62 -3.67 6.00
CA GLY A 14 20.26 -3.85 4.62
C GLY A 14 21.32 -4.59 3.77
N GLN A 15 22.61 -4.43 4.09
CA GLN A 15 23.68 -5.21 3.44
C GLN A 15 23.67 -6.66 3.91
N ARG A 16 23.44 -6.90 5.20
CA ARG A 16 23.27 -8.27 5.74
C ARG A 16 22.11 -8.99 5.06
N GLN A 17 20.96 -8.33 4.96
CA GLN A 17 19.78 -8.91 4.36
C GLN A 17 20.01 -9.30 2.90
N ARG A 18 20.69 -8.45 2.11
CA ARG A 18 21.06 -8.78 0.72
C ARG A 18 22.02 -9.96 0.63
N ILE A 19 22.98 -10.08 1.54
CA ILE A 19 23.91 -11.23 1.57
C ILE A 19 23.17 -12.52 1.93
N LEU A 20 22.27 -12.48 2.92
CA LEU A 20 21.47 -13.64 3.31
C LEU A 20 20.55 -14.09 2.17
N LEU A 21 19.92 -13.13 1.49
CA LEU A 21 19.13 -13.46 0.30
C LEU A 21 19.98 -14.05 -0.82
N ALA A 22 21.13 -13.45 -1.15
CA ALA A 22 22.03 -13.99 -2.16
C ALA A 22 22.48 -15.42 -1.82
N ARG A 23 22.76 -15.69 -0.55
CA ARG A 23 23.06 -17.05 -0.06
C ARG A 23 21.90 -18.02 -0.26
N ALA A 24 20.66 -17.59 0.03
CA ALA A 24 19.48 -18.42 -0.17
C ALA A 24 19.24 -18.72 -1.66
N ILE A 25 19.44 -17.73 -2.52
CA ILE A 25 19.31 -17.87 -3.98
C ILE A 25 20.35 -18.81 -4.56
N CYS A 26 21.59 -18.78 -4.06
CA CYS A 26 22.67 -19.69 -4.52
C CYS A 26 22.39 -21.16 -4.21
N GLN A 27 21.44 -21.48 -3.35
CA GLN A 27 21.02 -22.85 -3.04
C GLN A 27 20.05 -23.42 -4.08
N GLU A 28 19.62 -22.60 -5.05
CA GLU A 28 18.64 -22.95 -6.09
C GLU A 28 17.37 -23.63 -5.53
N PRO A 29 16.69 -22.98 -4.58
CA PRO A 29 15.53 -23.56 -3.90
C PRO A 29 14.32 -23.63 -4.84
N GLU A 30 13.47 -24.63 -4.66
CA GLU A 30 12.14 -24.68 -5.28
C GLU A 30 11.14 -23.73 -4.60
N VAL A 31 11.31 -23.53 -3.28
CA VAL A 31 10.50 -22.62 -2.45
C VAL A 31 11.42 -21.72 -1.65
N LEU A 32 11.21 -20.42 -1.76
CA LEU A 32 11.92 -19.39 -1.01
C LEU A 32 10.95 -18.71 -0.03
N ILE A 33 11.24 -18.83 1.26
CA ILE A 33 10.42 -18.20 2.32
C ILE A 33 11.23 -17.04 2.90
N LEU A 34 10.64 -15.83 2.92
CA LEU A 34 11.27 -14.61 3.37
C LEU A 34 10.37 -13.93 4.40
N ASP A 35 10.93 -13.62 5.55
CA ASP A 35 10.25 -12.86 6.58
C ASP A 35 10.68 -11.41 6.51
N GLU A 36 9.71 -10.51 6.25
CA GLU A 36 9.88 -9.06 6.10
C GLU A 36 11.11 -8.65 5.24
N PRO A 37 11.26 -9.15 4.01
CA PRO A 37 12.48 -8.93 3.23
C PRO A 37 12.69 -7.47 2.81
N THR A 38 11.67 -6.62 2.95
CA THR A 38 11.73 -5.18 2.62
C THR A 38 12.03 -4.30 3.84
N SER A 39 11.99 -4.84 5.05
CA SER A 39 12.29 -4.09 6.28
C SER A 39 13.73 -3.54 6.25
N PHE A 40 13.90 -2.34 6.77
CA PHE A 40 15.20 -1.62 6.82
C PHE A 40 15.83 -1.27 5.47
N LEU A 41 15.11 -1.46 4.36
CA LEU A 41 15.54 -1.03 3.03
C LEU A 41 14.90 0.32 2.67
N ASP A 42 15.68 1.18 2.02
CA ASP A 42 15.10 2.35 1.36
C ASP A 42 14.29 1.94 0.12
N ILE A 43 13.47 2.85 -0.39
CA ILE A 43 12.53 2.57 -1.47
C ILE A 43 13.22 2.02 -2.73
N ARG A 44 14.41 2.48 -3.06
CA ARG A 44 15.17 2.02 -4.21
C ARG A 44 15.53 0.54 -4.09
N TYR A 45 16.08 0.17 -2.93
CA TYR A 45 16.50 -1.21 -2.68
C TYR A 45 15.30 -2.15 -2.47
N LYS A 46 14.18 -1.66 -1.91
CA LYS A 46 12.92 -2.42 -1.88
C LYS A 46 12.46 -2.82 -3.28
N LEU A 47 12.39 -1.84 -4.18
CA LEU A 47 11.96 -2.08 -5.57
C LEU A 47 12.91 -3.01 -6.32
N GLU A 48 14.22 -2.85 -6.14
CA GLU A 48 15.24 -3.71 -6.74
C GLU A 48 15.08 -5.17 -6.26
N LEU A 49 14.95 -5.36 -4.94
CA LEU A 49 14.74 -6.67 -4.33
C LEU A 49 13.48 -7.36 -4.86
N LEU A 50 12.35 -6.66 -4.82
CA LEU A 50 11.07 -7.20 -5.27
C LEU A 50 11.09 -7.55 -6.75
N THR A 51 11.77 -6.74 -7.57
CA THR A 51 11.97 -7.04 -9.00
C THR A 51 12.79 -8.31 -9.20
N ILE A 52 13.88 -8.48 -8.45
CA ILE A 52 14.70 -9.71 -8.51
C ILE A 52 13.85 -10.93 -8.13
N LEU A 53 13.10 -10.88 -7.03
CA LEU A 53 12.27 -11.98 -6.57
C LEU A 53 11.18 -12.33 -7.58
N LYS A 54 10.52 -11.33 -8.17
CA LYS A 54 9.50 -11.55 -9.20
C LYS A 54 10.07 -12.19 -10.46
N ASN A 55 11.24 -11.74 -10.92
CA ASN A 55 11.91 -12.33 -12.08
C ASN A 55 12.34 -13.78 -11.78
N MET A 56 12.85 -14.05 -10.59
CA MET A 56 13.23 -15.41 -10.19
C MET A 56 12.03 -16.34 -10.14
N ALA A 57 10.91 -15.90 -9.55
CA ALA A 57 9.69 -16.70 -9.53
C ALA A 57 9.23 -17.05 -10.94
N LYS A 58 9.32 -16.10 -11.87
CA LYS A 58 8.85 -16.25 -13.24
C LYS A 58 9.80 -17.03 -14.13
N GLU A 59 11.11 -16.75 -14.07
CA GLU A 59 12.11 -17.36 -14.96
C GLU A 59 12.58 -18.74 -14.48
N LYS A 60 12.74 -18.89 -13.15
CA LYS A 60 13.19 -20.14 -12.54
C LYS A 60 12.06 -21.03 -12.03
N GLN A 61 10.80 -20.59 -12.16
CA GLN A 61 9.60 -21.32 -11.72
C GLN A 61 9.64 -21.70 -10.23
N ILE A 62 10.27 -20.84 -9.41
CA ILE A 62 10.30 -21.03 -7.95
C ILE A 62 9.08 -20.40 -7.30
N THR A 63 8.65 -20.95 -6.17
CA THR A 63 7.61 -20.33 -5.34
C THR A 63 8.27 -19.38 -4.33
N VAL A 64 7.88 -18.11 -4.34
CA VAL A 64 8.32 -17.13 -3.34
C VAL A 64 7.18 -16.83 -2.39
N ILE A 65 7.40 -17.08 -1.10
CA ILE A 65 6.46 -16.74 -0.01
C ILE A 65 7.15 -15.69 0.83
N MET A 66 6.50 -14.54 1.05
CA MET A 66 7.08 -13.47 1.86
C MET A 66 6.03 -12.75 2.69
N SER A 67 6.40 -12.35 3.90
CA SER A 67 5.62 -11.40 4.69
C SER A 67 5.94 -9.97 4.25
N LEU A 68 4.91 -9.14 4.11
CA LEU A 68 5.04 -7.72 3.77
C LEU A 68 4.09 -6.89 4.64
N HIS A 69 4.56 -5.74 5.09
CA HIS A 69 3.75 -4.75 5.80
C HIS A 69 3.21 -3.66 4.89
N GLU A 70 3.85 -3.45 3.74
CA GLU A 70 3.46 -2.42 2.78
C GLU A 70 2.35 -2.96 1.85
N ILE A 71 1.12 -2.53 2.11
CA ILE A 71 -0.09 -2.96 1.38
C ILE A 71 0.06 -2.68 -0.13
N ASP A 72 0.57 -1.50 -0.49
CA ASP A 72 0.74 -1.07 -1.88
C ASP A 72 1.78 -1.92 -2.64
N LEU A 73 2.85 -2.33 -1.95
CA LEU A 73 3.84 -3.24 -2.53
C LEU A 73 3.28 -4.65 -2.66
N ALA A 74 2.58 -5.15 -1.63
CA ALA A 74 1.94 -6.45 -1.67
C ALA A 74 0.95 -6.56 -2.84
N GLN A 75 0.14 -5.53 -3.06
CA GLN A 75 -0.81 -5.47 -4.18
C GLN A 75 -0.13 -5.55 -5.55
N LYS A 76 1.03 -4.87 -5.71
CA LYS A 76 1.71 -4.74 -7.01
C LYS A 76 2.59 -5.94 -7.38
N ILE A 77 3.08 -6.68 -6.38
CA ILE A 77 4.09 -7.72 -6.60
C ILE A 77 3.52 -9.13 -6.56
N SER A 78 2.47 -9.36 -5.78
CA SER A 78 2.00 -10.71 -5.47
C SER A 78 1.03 -11.25 -6.50
N ASP A 79 1.11 -12.54 -6.79
CA ASP A 79 0.11 -13.26 -7.58
C ASP A 79 -1.05 -13.73 -6.68
N LYS A 80 -0.77 -13.99 -5.40
CA LYS A 80 -1.75 -14.35 -4.37
C LYS A 80 -1.38 -13.69 -3.04
N ILE A 81 -2.41 -13.31 -2.30
CA ILE A 81 -2.29 -12.72 -0.96
C ILE A 81 -2.91 -13.66 0.07
N LEU A 82 -2.19 -13.87 1.15
CA LEU A 82 -2.68 -14.53 2.35
C LEU A 82 -2.71 -13.49 3.49
N CYS A 83 -3.91 -13.11 3.92
CA CYS A 83 -4.07 -12.19 5.04
C CYS A 83 -4.18 -12.97 6.34
N VAL A 84 -3.36 -12.60 7.31
CA VAL A 84 -3.34 -13.20 8.66
C VAL A 84 -3.78 -12.14 9.66
N LYS A 85 -4.69 -12.52 10.56
CA LYS A 85 -5.12 -11.68 11.68
C LYS A 85 -5.05 -12.51 12.96
N GLY A 86 -4.15 -12.13 13.85
CA GLY A 86 -3.83 -12.96 15.02
C GLY A 86 -3.31 -14.33 14.60
N ASP A 87 -4.00 -15.38 15.03
CA ASP A 87 -3.69 -16.78 14.76
C ASP A 87 -4.54 -17.42 13.63
N THR A 88 -5.29 -16.61 12.90
CA THR A 88 -6.24 -17.08 11.88
C THR A 88 -5.95 -16.50 10.50
N ILE A 89 -6.30 -17.28 9.47
CA ILE A 89 -6.33 -16.81 8.09
C ILE A 89 -7.62 -16.01 7.89
N PHE A 90 -7.48 -14.70 7.70
CA PHE A 90 -8.59 -13.78 7.47
C PHE A 90 -9.06 -13.78 6.01
N GLY A 91 -8.15 -14.03 5.07
CA GLY A 91 -8.48 -14.12 3.67
C GLY A 91 -7.33 -14.66 2.83
N TYR A 92 -7.69 -15.21 1.66
CA TYR A 92 -6.74 -15.70 0.66
C TYR A 92 -7.32 -15.48 -0.74
N GLY A 93 -6.53 -14.94 -1.64
CA GLY A 93 -6.98 -14.69 -3.01
C GLY A 93 -6.02 -13.87 -3.85
N GLU A 94 -6.49 -13.46 -5.01
CA GLU A 94 -5.79 -12.51 -5.87
C GLU A 94 -5.82 -11.11 -5.25
N PRO A 95 -4.82 -10.25 -5.52
CA PRO A 95 -4.76 -8.90 -4.98
C PRO A 95 -6.06 -8.12 -5.19
N GLU A 96 -6.65 -8.18 -6.38
CA GLU A 96 -7.88 -7.46 -6.74
C GLU A 96 -9.11 -7.93 -5.95
N ALA A 97 -9.09 -9.17 -5.46
CA ALA A 97 -10.15 -9.72 -4.61
C ALA A 97 -9.98 -9.33 -3.14
N ILE A 98 -8.72 -9.18 -2.70
CA ILE A 98 -8.36 -8.88 -1.31
C ILE A 98 -8.36 -7.38 -1.04
N PHE A 99 -7.78 -6.56 -1.92
CA PHE A 99 -7.62 -5.12 -1.70
C PHE A 99 -8.91 -4.33 -2.01
N LYS A 100 -10.01 -4.74 -1.39
CA LYS A 100 -11.27 -3.98 -1.36
C LYS A 100 -11.31 -3.15 -0.08
N GLU A 101 -11.95 -2.00 -0.17
CA GLU A 101 -12.12 -1.04 0.93
C GLU A 101 -12.54 -1.73 2.24
N ASP A 102 -13.67 -2.41 2.23
CA ASP A 102 -14.23 -3.07 3.40
C ASP A 102 -13.33 -4.17 3.98
N PHE A 103 -12.56 -4.85 3.14
CA PHE A 103 -11.71 -5.95 3.58
C PHE A 103 -10.50 -5.44 4.36
N ILE A 104 -9.81 -4.45 3.83
CA ILE A 104 -8.63 -3.84 4.47
C ILE A 104 -9.03 -3.12 5.75
N GLN A 105 -10.17 -2.39 5.74
CA GLN A 105 -10.73 -1.75 6.92
C GLN A 105 -10.92 -2.74 8.08
N LYS A 106 -11.51 -3.90 7.79
CA LYS A 106 -11.75 -4.97 8.78
C LYS A 106 -10.47 -5.70 9.21
N LEU A 107 -9.53 -5.90 8.29
CA LEU A 107 -8.27 -6.58 8.57
C LEU A 107 -7.44 -5.79 9.59
N TYR A 108 -7.31 -4.48 9.37
CA TYR A 108 -6.50 -3.60 10.19
C TYR A 108 -7.26 -2.88 11.31
N GLU A 109 -8.58 -3.11 11.44
CA GLU A 109 -9.44 -2.46 12.45
C GLU A 109 -9.27 -0.93 12.43
N ILE A 110 -9.35 -0.35 11.21
CA ILE A 110 -9.14 1.09 11.03
C ILE A 110 -10.41 1.84 11.49
N ASP A 111 -10.35 2.41 12.69
CA ASP A 111 -11.47 3.19 13.25
C ASP A 111 -11.35 4.70 12.94
N ASN A 112 -10.11 5.20 12.80
CA ASN A 112 -9.81 6.61 12.60
C ASN A 112 -9.16 6.86 11.23
N GLY A 113 -9.95 6.70 10.18
CA GLY A 113 -9.47 6.87 8.81
C GLY A 113 -10.10 5.87 7.87
N HIS A 114 -9.57 5.81 6.69
CA HIS A 114 -10.13 5.03 5.61
C HIS A 114 -9.00 4.52 4.71
N PHE A 115 -9.08 3.29 4.25
CA PHE A 115 -8.19 2.78 3.22
C PHE A 115 -8.86 2.99 1.85
N ASP A 116 -8.23 3.80 1.02
CA ASP A 116 -8.69 4.01 -0.34
C ASP A 116 -7.97 3.05 -1.30
N PRO A 117 -8.68 2.05 -1.87
CA PRO A 117 -8.07 1.09 -2.78
C PRO A 117 -7.65 1.70 -4.12
N LEU A 118 -8.24 2.81 -4.55
CA LEU A 118 -7.89 3.50 -5.78
C LEU A 118 -6.52 4.18 -5.66
N PHE A 119 -6.24 4.80 -4.50
CA PHE A 119 -4.95 5.41 -4.21
C PHE A 119 -3.97 4.44 -3.55
N GLY A 120 -4.43 3.28 -3.08
CA GLY A 120 -3.62 2.31 -2.34
C GLY A 120 -3.05 2.89 -1.04
N SER A 121 -3.72 3.85 -0.44
CA SER A 121 -3.25 4.60 0.73
C SER A 121 -4.31 4.73 1.80
N VAL A 122 -3.85 4.96 3.03
CA VAL A 122 -4.73 5.31 4.15
C VAL A 122 -4.93 6.82 4.17
N GLU A 123 -6.20 7.24 4.17
CA GLU A 123 -6.59 8.63 4.39
C GLU A 123 -7.02 8.80 5.85
N LEU A 124 -6.64 9.92 6.45
CA LEU A 124 -7.03 10.23 7.83
C LEU A 124 -8.50 10.63 7.89
N ALA A 125 -9.09 10.55 9.08
CA ALA A 125 -10.46 10.95 9.31
C ALA A 125 -10.73 12.40 8.85
N LYS A 126 -11.94 12.64 8.34
CA LYS A 126 -12.37 13.97 7.94
C LYS A 126 -12.44 14.92 9.13
N ALA A 127 -12.32 16.22 8.86
CA ALA A 127 -12.53 17.25 9.86
C ALA A 127 -14.00 17.25 10.31
N GLU A 128 -14.23 17.45 11.62
CA GLU A 128 -15.55 17.53 12.21
C GLU A 128 -16.07 18.98 12.20
N GLY A 129 -17.39 19.15 12.15
CA GLY A 129 -18.06 20.45 12.20
C GLY A 129 -18.85 20.78 10.94
N GLU A 130 -19.39 21.98 10.89
CA GLU A 130 -20.06 22.52 9.71
C GLU A 130 -19.02 22.93 8.66
N ALA A 131 -19.35 22.77 7.38
CA ALA A 131 -18.43 23.12 6.30
C ALA A 131 -18.15 24.62 6.27
N GLU A 132 -16.88 24.99 6.40
CA GLU A 132 -16.41 26.37 6.31
C GLU A 132 -16.03 26.78 4.88
N VAL A 133 -15.71 25.77 4.05
CA VAL A 133 -15.23 25.96 2.66
C VAL A 133 -16.04 25.09 1.72
N PHE A 134 -16.39 25.63 0.56
CA PHE A 134 -16.94 24.87 -0.55
C PHE A 134 -15.91 24.77 -1.67
N VAL A 135 -15.55 23.55 -2.04
CA VAL A 135 -14.54 23.27 -3.07
C VAL A 135 -15.20 22.81 -4.35
N ILE A 136 -14.94 23.53 -5.43
CA ILE A 136 -15.32 23.15 -6.79
C ILE A 136 -14.08 22.63 -7.50
N SER A 137 -14.09 21.35 -7.92
CA SER A 137 -12.96 20.70 -8.55
C SER A 137 -13.42 19.60 -9.50
N SER A 138 -12.51 19.08 -10.31
CA SER A 138 -12.73 17.89 -11.14
C SER A 138 -11.39 17.35 -11.65
N GLY A 139 -11.39 16.11 -12.12
CA GLY A 139 -10.24 15.49 -12.78
C GLY A 139 -8.97 15.39 -11.94
N GLY A 140 -9.11 15.27 -10.61
CA GLY A 140 -7.98 15.15 -9.70
C GLY A 140 -7.46 16.46 -9.13
N SER A 141 -7.99 17.62 -9.58
CA SER A 141 -7.53 18.94 -9.10
C SER A 141 -7.91 19.20 -7.63
N GLY A 142 -8.94 18.55 -7.13
CA GLY A 142 -9.40 18.65 -5.74
C GLY A 142 -8.53 17.89 -4.74
N ILE A 143 -7.88 16.83 -5.14
CA ILE A 143 -7.10 15.94 -4.26
C ILE A 143 -6.14 16.70 -3.34
N PRO A 144 -5.23 17.56 -3.86
CA PRO A 144 -4.31 18.30 -2.99
C PRO A 144 -5.04 19.31 -2.09
N VAL A 145 -6.15 19.88 -2.54
CA VAL A 145 -6.95 20.85 -1.76
C VAL A 145 -7.62 20.12 -0.59
N TYR A 146 -8.29 19.00 -0.85
CA TYR A 146 -8.97 18.19 0.17
C TYR A 146 -8.00 17.73 1.27
N ARG A 147 -6.84 17.21 0.88
CA ARG A 147 -5.80 16.78 1.84
C ARG A 147 -5.24 17.94 2.64
N ASN A 148 -5.09 19.13 2.05
CA ASN A 148 -4.65 20.32 2.76
C ASN A 148 -5.70 20.81 3.76
N LEU A 149 -6.98 20.84 3.39
CA LEU A 149 -8.08 21.21 4.28
C LEU A 149 -8.20 20.20 5.44
N GLN A 150 -8.15 18.92 5.14
CA GLN A 150 -8.16 17.86 6.15
C GLN A 150 -6.97 17.99 7.12
N LYS A 151 -5.76 18.21 6.61
CA LYS A 151 -4.56 18.44 7.42
C LYS A 151 -4.67 19.68 8.31
N ALA A 152 -5.32 20.72 7.82
CA ALA A 152 -5.60 21.95 8.57
C ALA A 152 -6.80 21.80 9.53
N LYS A 153 -7.51 20.66 9.52
CA LYS A 153 -8.73 20.39 10.26
C LYS A 153 -9.86 21.40 9.93
N ILE A 154 -9.92 21.84 8.67
CA ILE A 154 -10.96 22.72 8.17
C ILE A 154 -12.03 21.85 7.50
N PRO A 155 -13.26 21.79 8.06
CA PRO A 155 -14.35 21.05 7.46
C PRO A 155 -14.80 21.73 6.17
N PHE A 156 -15.03 20.93 5.12
CA PHE A 156 -15.39 21.44 3.80
C PHE A 156 -16.49 20.62 3.15
N SER A 157 -17.19 21.24 2.22
CA SER A 157 -18.08 20.58 1.27
C SER A 157 -17.43 20.59 -0.11
N ALA A 158 -17.70 19.55 -0.90
CA ALA A 158 -17.20 19.45 -2.27
C ALA A 158 -18.37 19.27 -3.27
N GLY A 159 -18.21 19.75 -4.46
CA GLY A 159 -19.19 19.56 -5.54
C GLY A 159 -19.07 20.61 -6.64
N ILE A 160 -19.81 20.52 -7.70
CA ILE A 160 -20.65 19.34 -8.09
C ILE A 160 -19.72 18.32 -8.74
N LEU A 161 -19.73 17.10 -8.26
CA LEU A 161 -18.83 16.04 -8.72
C LEU A 161 -19.64 14.91 -9.38
N TYR A 162 -19.19 14.44 -10.53
CA TYR A 162 -19.71 13.19 -11.08
C TYR A 162 -19.21 11.98 -10.27
N THR A 163 -20.06 10.97 -10.08
CA THR A 163 -19.71 9.78 -9.27
C THR A 163 -18.55 8.96 -9.85
N ASN A 164 -18.21 9.15 -11.13
CA ASN A 164 -17.05 8.56 -11.80
C ASN A 164 -15.80 9.47 -11.79
N ASP A 165 -15.87 10.67 -11.20
CA ASP A 165 -14.70 11.55 -11.08
C ASP A 165 -13.77 11.06 -9.96
N ILE A 166 -12.47 11.14 -10.19
CA ILE A 166 -11.47 10.77 -9.18
C ILE A 166 -11.55 11.65 -7.94
N ASP A 167 -11.92 12.93 -8.08
CA ASP A 167 -12.12 13.83 -6.96
C ASP A 167 -13.30 13.40 -6.08
N TYR A 168 -14.35 12.81 -6.67
CA TYR A 168 -15.49 12.27 -5.93
C TYR A 168 -15.06 11.15 -4.97
N HIS A 169 -14.22 10.22 -5.43
CA HIS A 169 -13.76 9.11 -4.60
C HIS A 169 -13.07 9.58 -3.32
N LEU A 170 -12.27 10.64 -3.37
CA LEU A 170 -11.63 11.19 -2.19
C LEU A 170 -12.57 12.09 -1.38
N ALA A 171 -13.38 12.93 -2.07
CA ALA A 171 -14.29 13.85 -1.41
C ALA A 171 -15.28 13.15 -0.48
N LYS A 172 -15.85 12.00 -0.88
CA LYS A 172 -16.82 11.23 -0.08
C LYS A 172 -16.25 10.81 1.29
N HIS A 173 -14.93 10.69 1.43
CA HIS A 173 -14.27 10.32 2.67
C HIS A 173 -13.75 11.51 3.49
N LEU A 174 -13.35 12.59 2.83
CA LEU A 174 -12.73 13.75 3.48
C LEU A 174 -13.66 14.95 3.67
N ALA A 175 -14.67 15.11 2.82
CA ALA A 175 -15.63 16.19 2.93
C ALA A 175 -16.74 15.88 3.95
N VAL A 176 -17.30 16.93 4.55
CA VAL A 176 -18.50 16.82 5.41
C VAL A 176 -19.72 16.47 4.56
N ASN A 177 -19.86 17.16 3.42
CA ASN A 177 -20.91 16.93 2.44
C ASN A 177 -20.33 16.93 1.02
N VAL A 178 -20.89 16.11 0.15
CA VAL A 178 -20.58 16.08 -1.28
C VAL A 178 -21.87 16.28 -2.06
N ILE A 179 -21.83 17.21 -3.02
CA ILE A 179 -22.91 17.36 -4.02
C ILE A 179 -22.48 16.58 -5.24
N GLU A 180 -23.20 15.52 -5.53
CA GLU A 180 -22.88 14.55 -6.58
C GLU A 180 -23.92 14.50 -7.68
N GLU A 181 -23.51 14.12 -8.87
CA GLU A 181 -24.36 13.82 -10.02
C GLU A 181 -23.92 12.52 -10.69
N GLU A 182 -24.89 11.79 -11.22
CA GLU A 182 -24.61 10.60 -12.04
C GLU A 182 -24.09 11.02 -13.42
N PRO A 183 -23.08 10.36 -13.96
CA PRO A 183 -22.59 10.61 -15.31
C PRO A 183 -23.65 10.20 -16.34
N PHE A 184 -23.74 10.96 -17.42
CA PHE A 184 -24.65 10.70 -18.55
C PHE A 184 -24.28 9.43 -19.30
#